data_42159f23b11ca0b841c2a308e473c4ae
#
_entry.id   42159f23b11ca0b841c2a308e473c4ae
#
_cell.length_a   1.000
_cell.length_b   1.000
_cell.length_c   1.000
_cell.angle_alpha   90.00
_cell.angle_beta   90.00
_cell.angle_gamma   90.00
#
_symmetry.space_group_name_H-M   'P 1'
#
loop_
_entity.id
_entity.type
_entity.pdbx_description
1 polymer ?
#
loop_
_entity_poly.entity_id
_entity_poly.type
_entity_poly.pdbx_seq_one_letter_code
_entity_poly.pdbx_strand_id
1 'polypeptide(L)'
;MPDTWEEALDQFCFWKQAQGLSQRTIIDYRTQISILFRRFPQAYNPKKLKTSVLEYMAQQVKPATYNIRLVNLRSFFEWCVREGIFPENPLEGFKRRKAEGRVVNIDENTLTRLLKMPDKTTFAGLRDYTLLLLTLDTGIRPKEALSLQVDDINLRALEIYIRSEVAKTRISRTLPISPPTANSIRELIQTRHPAWKKTAPVFCSIEGSMLGTNSWGDRLEVYSRRLNVWIRPYDLRHAFALQFLRNGGHALALQRTLGHTDLTMTKRYVALTEYDLRQQHTVASPLNTLLPQKHRMRKIKK
;
A
#
# COMPACT_ATOMS: atom_id res chain seq x y z
N MET A 1 11.34 -23.67 -30.46
CA MET A 1 10.75 -23.67 -29.10
C MET A 1 11.89 -23.54 -28.09
N PRO A 2 11.70 -22.94 -26.92
CA PRO A 2 12.74 -22.88 -25.91
C PRO A 2 13.03 -24.31 -25.39
N ASP A 3 14.32 -24.66 -25.34
CA ASP A 3 14.77 -25.99 -24.92
C ASP A 3 14.82 -26.11 -23.39
N THR A 4 14.89 -24.97 -22.67
CA THR A 4 14.96 -24.90 -21.22
C THR A 4 13.85 -24.03 -20.64
N TRP A 5 13.53 -24.25 -19.36
CA TRP A 5 12.57 -23.39 -18.67
C TRP A 5 13.10 -21.95 -18.47
N GLU A 6 14.42 -21.78 -18.39
CA GLU A 6 15.07 -20.48 -18.32
C GLU A 6 14.79 -19.66 -19.57
N GLU A 7 15.00 -20.26 -20.75
CA GLU A 7 14.71 -19.62 -22.03
C GLU A 7 13.22 -19.27 -22.18
N ALA A 8 12.33 -20.20 -21.79
CA ALA A 8 10.89 -19.94 -21.79
C ALA A 8 10.52 -18.78 -20.86
N LEU A 9 11.13 -18.71 -19.66
CA LEU A 9 10.92 -17.64 -18.72
C LEU A 9 11.42 -16.30 -19.24
N ASP A 10 12.58 -16.27 -19.91
CA ASP A 10 13.13 -15.04 -20.50
C ASP A 10 12.23 -14.50 -21.61
N GLN A 11 11.74 -15.36 -22.51
CA GLN A 11 10.80 -15.00 -23.56
C GLN A 11 9.47 -14.49 -22.98
N PHE A 12 8.93 -15.19 -21.98
CA PHE A 12 7.72 -14.75 -21.27
C PHE A 12 7.90 -13.38 -20.61
N CYS A 13 9.02 -13.16 -19.92
CA CYS A 13 9.32 -11.88 -19.28
C CYS A 13 9.47 -10.76 -20.30
N PHE A 14 10.14 -11.02 -21.43
CA PHE A 14 10.25 -10.07 -22.52
C PHE A 14 8.87 -9.72 -23.12
N TRP A 15 8.04 -10.73 -23.37
CA TRP A 15 6.66 -10.52 -23.83
C TRP A 15 5.83 -9.69 -22.83
N LYS A 16 5.95 -9.95 -21.53
CA LYS A 16 5.28 -9.15 -20.49
C LYS A 16 5.81 -7.72 -20.42
N GLN A 17 7.11 -7.52 -20.65
CA GLN A 17 7.72 -6.21 -20.73
C GLN A 17 7.20 -5.40 -21.94
N ALA A 18 7.08 -6.04 -23.09
CA ALA A 18 6.48 -5.43 -24.29
C ALA A 18 5.01 -5.00 -24.09
N GLN A 19 4.28 -5.68 -23.18
CA GLN A 19 2.94 -5.26 -22.76
C GLN A 19 2.93 -4.07 -21.78
N GLY A 20 4.09 -3.51 -21.45
CA GLY A 20 4.21 -2.35 -20.59
C GLY A 20 4.08 -2.66 -19.07
N LEU A 21 4.30 -3.92 -18.64
CA LEU A 21 4.31 -4.26 -17.22
C LEU A 21 5.51 -3.61 -16.51
N SER A 22 5.32 -3.28 -15.23
CA SER A 22 6.39 -2.67 -14.44
C SER A 22 7.54 -3.66 -14.23
N GLN A 23 8.78 -3.14 -14.15
CA GLN A 23 9.98 -3.94 -13.85
C GLN A 23 9.82 -4.78 -12.58
N ARG A 24 9.15 -4.25 -11.56
CA ARG A 24 8.87 -4.99 -10.32
C ARG A 24 8.00 -6.23 -10.59
N THR A 25 6.97 -6.10 -11.43
CA THR A 25 6.10 -7.23 -11.79
C THR A 25 6.88 -8.30 -12.56
N ILE A 26 7.79 -7.89 -13.44
CA ILE A 26 8.68 -8.82 -14.16
C ILE A 26 9.58 -9.60 -13.19
N ILE A 27 10.18 -8.90 -12.22
CA ILE A 27 10.98 -9.54 -11.17
C ILE A 27 10.16 -10.54 -10.35
N ASP A 28 8.92 -10.19 -10.00
CA ASP A 28 8.02 -11.07 -9.26
C ASP A 28 7.68 -12.34 -10.07
N TYR A 29 7.41 -12.22 -11.39
CA TYR A 29 7.27 -13.38 -12.28
C TYR A 29 8.53 -14.25 -12.30
N ARG A 30 9.69 -13.65 -12.56
CA ARG A 30 10.96 -14.38 -12.56
C ARG A 30 11.18 -15.14 -11.26
N THR A 31 10.96 -14.49 -10.13
CA THR A 31 11.14 -15.09 -8.81
C THR A 31 10.21 -16.29 -8.61
N GLN A 32 8.90 -16.11 -8.85
CA GLN A 32 7.92 -17.16 -8.55
C GLN A 32 8.05 -18.37 -9.48
N ILE A 33 8.31 -18.14 -10.76
CA ILE A 33 8.47 -19.21 -11.75
C ILE A 33 9.78 -19.98 -11.52
N SER A 34 10.88 -19.26 -11.29
CA SER A 34 12.17 -19.89 -10.97
C SER A 34 12.13 -20.77 -9.71
N ILE A 35 11.36 -20.38 -8.68
CA ILE A 35 11.19 -21.20 -7.48
C ILE A 35 10.56 -22.56 -7.80
N LEU A 36 9.57 -22.60 -8.69
CA LEU A 36 8.97 -23.87 -9.11
C LEU A 36 10.00 -24.77 -9.79
N PHE A 37 10.62 -24.29 -10.87
CA PHE A 37 11.51 -25.13 -11.68
C PHE A 37 12.82 -25.51 -10.98
N ARG A 38 13.35 -24.65 -10.09
CA ARG A 38 14.50 -25.03 -9.26
C ARG A 38 14.16 -26.13 -8.24
N ARG A 39 12.93 -26.16 -7.72
CA ARG A 39 12.49 -27.22 -6.80
C ARG A 39 12.09 -28.51 -7.52
N PHE A 40 11.57 -28.36 -8.74
CA PHE A 40 11.08 -29.45 -9.59
C PHE A 40 11.68 -29.33 -11.00
N PRO A 41 12.99 -29.63 -11.17
CA PRO A 41 13.65 -29.49 -12.48
C PRO A 41 12.97 -30.30 -13.58
N GLN A 42 12.37 -31.45 -13.22
CA GLN A 42 11.61 -32.31 -14.13
C GLN A 42 10.28 -31.71 -14.61
N ALA A 43 9.83 -30.60 -14.00
CA ALA A 43 8.54 -29.99 -14.33
C ALA A 43 8.50 -29.39 -15.75
N TYR A 44 9.63 -29.15 -16.39
CA TYR A 44 9.65 -28.69 -17.78
C TYR A 44 9.32 -29.81 -18.79
N ASN A 45 9.35 -31.07 -18.37
CA ASN A 45 8.87 -32.18 -19.16
C ASN A 45 7.32 -32.21 -19.12
N PRO A 46 6.62 -32.19 -20.31
CA PRO A 46 5.15 -32.17 -20.34
C PRO A 46 4.51 -33.33 -19.59
N LYS A 47 5.12 -34.52 -19.59
CA LYS A 47 4.60 -35.71 -18.89
C LYS A 47 4.67 -35.59 -17.36
N LYS A 48 5.60 -34.79 -16.83
CA LYS A 48 5.84 -34.60 -15.38
C LYS A 48 5.31 -33.27 -14.86
N LEU A 49 4.96 -32.35 -15.76
CA LEU A 49 4.53 -31.00 -15.43
C LEU A 49 3.38 -30.99 -14.43
N LYS A 50 2.30 -31.68 -14.75
CA LYS A 50 1.07 -31.66 -13.93
C LYS A 50 1.32 -32.16 -12.51
N THR A 51 2.01 -33.30 -12.36
CA THR A 51 2.34 -33.86 -11.04
C THR A 51 3.22 -32.89 -10.22
N SER A 52 4.29 -32.37 -10.84
CA SER A 52 5.20 -31.44 -10.16
C SER A 52 4.52 -30.14 -9.72
N VAL A 53 3.63 -29.60 -10.56
CA VAL A 53 2.86 -28.39 -10.22
C VAL A 53 1.86 -28.67 -9.09
N LEU A 54 1.19 -29.83 -9.11
CA LEU A 54 0.29 -30.26 -8.04
C LEU A 54 1.02 -30.38 -6.71
N GLU A 55 2.19 -31.06 -6.68
CA GLU A 55 3.04 -31.18 -5.49
C GLU A 55 3.47 -29.81 -4.95
N TYR A 56 3.87 -28.87 -5.85
CA TYR A 56 4.24 -27.53 -5.46
C TYR A 56 3.08 -26.73 -4.84
N MET A 57 1.89 -26.86 -5.44
CA MET A 57 0.69 -26.14 -4.97
C MET A 57 0.05 -26.79 -3.72
N ALA A 58 0.29 -28.10 -3.49
CA ALA A 58 -0.16 -28.80 -2.29
C ALA A 58 0.61 -28.43 -1.03
N GLN A 59 1.79 -27.81 -1.16
CA GLN A 59 2.58 -27.39 0.00
C GLN A 59 1.76 -26.49 0.92
N GLN A 60 1.91 -26.70 2.24
CA GLN A 60 1.27 -25.86 3.25
C GLN A 60 1.91 -24.47 3.27
N VAL A 61 1.19 -23.49 2.76
CA VAL A 61 1.60 -22.07 2.76
C VAL A 61 0.41 -21.19 3.10
N LYS A 62 0.69 -19.98 3.56
CA LYS A 62 -0.36 -18.97 3.82
C LYS A 62 -1.19 -18.71 2.56
N PRO A 63 -2.53 -18.47 2.67
CA PRO A 63 -3.40 -18.21 1.53
C PRO A 63 -2.89 -17.12 0.58
N ALA A 64 -2.29 -16.05 1.10
CA ALA A 64 -1.71 -14.99 0.30
C ALA A 64 -0.54 -15.50 -0.56
N THR A 65 0.36 -16.31 0.00
CA THR A 65 1.49 -16.93 -0.72
C THR A 65 0.98 -17.89 -1.80
N TYR A 66 -0.01 -18.73 -1.47
CA TYR A 66 -0.67 -19.61 -2.45
C TYR A 66 -1.23 -18.79 -3.62
N ASN A 67 -1.95 -17.71 -3.35
CA ASN A 67 -2.55 -16.87 -4.39
C ASN A 67 -1.50 -16.18 -5.27
N ILE A 68 -0.36 -15.78 -4.71
CA ILE A 68 0.76 -15.23 -5.49
C ILE A 68 1.33 -16.30 -6.43
N ARG A 69 1.59 -17.51 -5.93
CA ARG A 69 2.04 -18.65 -6.75
C ARG A 69 1.06 -18.90 -7.88
N LEU A 70 -0.22 -19.05 -7.55
CA LEU A 70 -1.28 -19.35 -8.51
C LEU A 70 -1.36 -18.31 -9.64
N VAL A 71 -1.34 -17.03 -9.32
CA VAL A 71 -1.45 -15.95 -10.32
C VAL A 71 -0.25 -15.93 -11.25
N ASN A 72 0.95 -16.01 -10.69
CA ASN A 72 2.17 -15.91 -11.50
C ASN A 72 2.37 -17.14 -12.38
N LEU A 73 2.21 -18.33 -11.81
CA LEU A 73 2.38 -19.57 -12.56
C LEU A 73 1.29 -19.76 -13.62
N ARG A 74 0.03 -19.44 -13.29
CA ARG A 74 -1.07 -19.52 -14.26
C ARG A 74 -0.79 -18.64 -15.47
N SER A 75 -0.37 -17.40 -15.28
CA SER A 75 -0.05 -16.49 -16.38
C SER A 75 1.11 -16.99 -17.24
N PHE A 76 2.11 -17.64 -16.64
CA PHE A 76 3.21 -18.27 -17.36
C PHE A 76 2.72 -19.48 -18.17
N PHE A 77 1.98 -20.39 -17.57
CA PHE A 77 1.47 -21.59 -18.27
C PHE A 77 0.45 -21.25 -19.35
N GLU A 78 -0.41 -20.23 -19.15
CA GLU A 78 -1.29 -19.72 -20.21
C GLU A 78 -0.48 -19.21 -21.41
N TRP A 79 0.64 -18.53 -21.18
CA TRP A 79 1.53 -18.11 -22.24
C TRP A 79 2.22 -19.32 -22.89
N CYS A 80 2.72 -20.29 -22.12
CA CYS A 80 3.35 -21.50 -22.65
C CYS A 80 2.39 -22.33 -23.52
N VAL A 81 1.12 -22.44 -23.15
CA VAL A 81 0.10 -23.13 -23.98
C VAL A 81 -0.12 -22.37 -25.28
N ARG A 82 -0.21 -21.06 -25.25
CA ARG A 82 -0.38 -20.24 -26.45
C ARG A 82 0.81 -20.36 -27.41
N GLU A 83 2.04 -20.44 -26.89
CA GLU A 83 3.26 -20.63 -27.70
C GLU A 83 3.52 -22.09 -28.08
N GLY A 84 2.61 -23.03 -27.70
CA GLY A 84 2.73 -24.45 -28.04
C GLY A 84 3.80 -25.22 -27.23
N ILE A 85 4.33 -24.66 -26.15
CA ILE A 85 5.33 -25.29 -25.29
C ILE A 85 4.71 -26.41 -24.46
N PHE A 86 3.51 -26.19 -23.94
CA PHE A 86 2.74 -27.20 -23.19
C PHE A 86 1.34 -27.36 -23.81
N PRO A 87 0.77 -28.58 -23.74
CA PRO A 87 -0.54 -28.88 -24.34
C PRO A 87 -1.70 -28.30 -23.53
N GLU A 88 -1.57 -28.18 -22.22
CA GLU A 88 -2.60 -27.65 -21.29
C GLU A 88 -1.99 -26.85 -20.14
N ASN A 89 -2.78 -25.98 -19.53
CA ASN A 89 -2.39 -25.28 -18.33
C ASN A 89 -2.64 -26.16 -17.09
N PRO A 90 -1.60 -26.60 -16.34
CA PRO A 90 -1.76 -27.50 -15.20
C PRO A 90 -2.52 -26.87 -14.03
N LEU A 91 -2.75 -25.54 -14.07
CA LEU A 91 -3.48 -24.78 -13.05
C LEU A 91 -4.90 -24.39 -13.49
N GLU A 92 -5.40 -24.99 -14.58
CA GLU A 92 -6.78 -24.80 -14.98
C GLU A 92 -7.74 -25.30 -13.87
N GLY A 93 -8.80 -24.56 -13.60
CA GLY A 93 -9.76 -24.88 -12.53
C GLY A 93 -9.32 -24.53 -11.10
N PHE A 94 -8.06 -24.22 -10.85
CA PHE A 94 -7.60 -23.79 -9.52
C PHE A 94 -8.23 -22.44 -9.12
N LYS A 95 -8.74 -22.35 -7.89
CA LYS A 95 -9.34 -21.13 -7.36
C LYS A 95 -8.43 -20.46 -6.32
N ARG A 96 -8.51 -19.14 -6.23
CA ARG A 96 -7.85 -18.39 -5.15
C ARG A 96 -8.41 -18.82 -3.80
N ARG A 97 -7.54 -18.95 -2.80
CA ARG A 97 -7.92 -19.16 -1.40
C ARG A 97 -8.33 -17.83 -0.79
N LYS A 98 -9.34 -17.86 0.09
CA LYS A 98 -9.71 -16.67 0.87
C LYS A 98 -8.52 -16.25 1.72
N ALA A 99 -8.00 -15.07 1.46
CA ALA A 99 -6.94 -14.46 2.23
C ALA A 99 -7.55 -13.26 2.97
N GLU A 100 -7.54 -13.30 4.28
CA GLU A 100 -7.93 -12.15 5.08
C GLU A 100 -6.87 -11.06 4.92
N GLY A 101 -7.32 -9.88 4.48
CA GLY A 101 -6.45 -8.72 4.44
C GLY A 101 -6.11 -8.31 5.87
N ARG A 102 -4.82 -8.21 6.20
CA ARG A 102 -4.39 -7.66 7.47
C ARG A 102 -4.84 -6.19 7.55
N VAL A 103 -5.73 -5.88 8.47
CA VAL A 103 -5.96 -4.51 8.91
C VAL A 103 -5.40 -4.39 10.31
N VAL A 104 -4.43 -3.53 10.47
CA VAL A 104 -3.81 -3.26 11.77
C VAL A 104 -4.48 -2.02 12.33
N ASN A 105 -5.18 -2.19 13.45
CA ASN A 105 -5.67 -1.07 14.25
C ASN A 105 -4.57 -0.69 15.24
N ILE A 106 -3.95 0.46 15.04
CA ILE A 106 -2.99 1.04 15.97
C ILE A 106 -3.76 2.09 16.78
N ASP A 107 -3.74 1.95 18.10
CA ASP A 107 -4.41 2.91 18.99
C ASP A 107 -3.72 4.29 18.97
N GLU A 108 -4.47 5.33 19.32
CA GLU A 108 -4.00 6.72 19.27
C GLU A 108 -2.83 6.99 20.23
N ASN A 109 -2.81 6.34 21.40
CA ASN A 109 -1.70 6.47 22.33
C ASN A 109 -0.39 5.93 21.73
N THR A 110 -0.47 4.77 21.07
CA THR A 110 0.69 4.19 20.36
C THR A 110 1.16 5.11 19.22
N LEU A 111 0.24 5.69 18.42
CA LEU A 111 0.60 6.65 17.37
C LEU A 111 1.25 7.91 17.95
N THR A 112 0.70 8.43 19.04
CA THR A 112 1.26 9.60 19.74
C THR A 112 2.66 9.33 20.27
N ARG A 113 2.88 8.15 20.85
CA ARG A 113 4.21 7.72 21.33
C ARG A 113 5.17 7.53 20.16
N LEU A 114 4.72 6.97 19.04
CA LEU A 114 5.52 6.79 17.83
C LEU A 114 6.04 8.13 17.27
N LEU A 115 5.20 9.15 17.24
CA LEU A 115 5.58 10.49 16.80
C LEU A 115 6.64 11.15 17.70
N LYS A 116 6.80 10.71 18.94
CA LYS A 116 7.82 11.20 19.88
C LYS A 116 9.16 10.45 19.77
N MET A 117 9.24 9.35 19.00
CA MET A 117 10.45 8.51 18.92
C MET A 117 11.60 9.12 18.10
N PRO A 118 11.36 9.78 16.93
CA PRO A 118 12.44 10.33 16.14
C PRO A 118 13.11 11.52 16.83
N ASP A 119 14.44 11.50 16.86
CA ASP A 119 15.24 12.61 17.34
C ASP A 119 15.30 13.73 16.30
N LYS A 120 14.46 14.73 16.46
CA LYS A 120 14.33 15.87 15.53
C LYS A 120 15.54 16.81 15.49
N THR A 121 16.51 16.63 16.35
CA THR A 121 17.78 17.41 16.31
C THR A 121 18.72 16.93 15.22
N THR A 122 18.44 15.75 14.63
CA THR A 122 19.19 15.19 13.51
C THR A 122 18.36 15.23 12.22
N PHE A 123 19.02 15.40 11.06
CA PHE A 123 18.35 15.34 9.76
C PHE A 123 17.53 14.04 9.59
N ALA A 124 18.14 12.90 9.93
CA ALA A 124 17.48 11.59 9.80
C ALA A 124 16.23 11.48 10.69
N GLY A 125 16.30 11.98 11.91
CA GLY A 125 15.16 11.96 12.82
C GLY A 125 14.07 12.97 12.43
N LEU A 126 14.42 14.17 12.00
CA LEU A 126 13.45 15.16 11.48
C LEU A 126 12.76 14.61 10.21
N ARG A 127 13.52 13.99 9.29
CA ARG A 127 12.98 13.31 8.11
C ARG A 127 11.98 12.22 8.50
N ASP A 128 12.35 11.33 9.43
CA ASP A 128 11.52 10.23 9.87
C ASP A 128 10.24 10.73 10.54
N TYR A 129 10.34 11.75 11.39
CA TYR A 129 9.21 12.44 12.01
C TYR A 129 8.26 13.04 10.97
N THR A 130 8.81 13.77 9.99
CA THR A 130 8.04 14.41 8.92
C THR A 130 7.34 13.37 8.05
N LEU A 131 8.00 12.23 7.78
CA LEU A 131 7.41 11.12 7.01
C LEU A 131 6.29 10.43 7.78
N LEU A 132 6.41 10.29 9.11
CA LEU A 132 5.33 9.82 9.97
C LEU A 132 4.13 10.77 9.92
N LEU A 133 4.35 12.08 10.11
CA LEU A 133 3.29 13.10 10.03
C LEU A 133 2.59 13.02 8.68
N LEU A 134 3.33 13.09 7.58
CA LEU A 134 2.78 13.03 6.23
C LEU A 134 1.94 11.78 6.00
N THR A 135 2.41 10.62 6.46
CA THR A 135 1.68 9.37 6.26
C THR A 135 0.39 9.32 7.09
N LEU A 136 0.42 9.83 8.32
CA LEU A 136 -0.74 9.88 9.21
C LEU A 136 -1.73 10.99 8.85
N ASP A 137 -1.30 12.00 8.10
CA ASP A 137 -2.13 13.12 7.64
C ASP A 137 -2.83 12.83 6.30
N THR A 138 -2.18 12.07 5.40
CA THR A 138 -2.66 11.88 4.02
C THR A 138 -2.91 10.43 3.63
N GLY A 139 -2.41 9.48 4.40
CA GLY A 139 -2.41 8.08 4.01
C GLY A 139 -1.60 7.77 2.75
N ILE A 140 -0.65 8.62 2.35
CA ILE A 140 0.20 8.43 1.17
C ILE A 140 0.89 7.06 1.17
N ARG A 141 1.06 6.45 0.00
CA ARG A 141 1.81 5.18 -0.08
C ARG A 141 3.30 5.41 0.21
N PRO A 142 3.98 4.49 0.94
CA PRO A 142 5.39 4.67 1.28
C PRO A 142 6.29 4.98 0.08
N LYS A 143 6.11 4.27 -1.03
CA LYS A 143 6.89 4.52 -2.25
C LYS A 143 6.62 5.90 -2.86
N GLU A 144 5.36 6.36 -2.83
CA GLU A 144 4.97 7.69 -3.34
C GLU A 144 5.62 8.77 -2.46
N ALA A 145 5.53 8.65 -1.13
CA ALA A 145 6.14 9.60 -0.19
C ALA A 145 7.66 9.72 -0.37
N LEU A 146 8.36 8.57 -0.46
CA LEU A 146 9.82 8.54 -0.63
C LEU A 146 10.30 9.06 -2.01
N SER A 147 9.40 9.16 -2.99
CA SER A 147 9.69 9.67 -4.33
C SER A 147 9.36 11.16 -4.50
N LEU A 148 8.81 11.82 -3.46
CA LEU A 148 8.45 13.25 -3.52
C LEU A 148 9.68 14.13 -3.72
N GLN A 149 9.60 15.02 -4.69
CA GLN A 149 10.55 16.10 -4.92
C GLN A 149 10.05 17.41 -4.29
N VAL A 150 10.92 18.38 -4.11
CA VAL A 150 10.54 19.67 -3.55
C VAL A 150 9.46 20.35 -4.41
N ASP A 151 9.55 20.21 -5.73
CA ASP A 151 8.60 20.80 -6.67
C ASP A 151 7.20 20.12 -6.66
N ASP A 152 7.10 18.93 -6.05
CA ASP A 152 5.81 18.27 -5.84
C ASP A 152 5.00 18.88 -4.68
N ILE A 153 5.58 19.82 -3.91
CA ILE A 153 5.01 20.34 -2.66
C ILE A 153 4.66 21.81 -2.80
N ASN A 154 3.38 22.13 -2.64
CA ASN A 154 2.90 23.50 -2.53
C ASN A 154 2.57 23.85 -1.07
N LEU A 155 3.55 24.41 -0.36
CA LEU A 155 3.38 24.79 1.05
C LEU A 155 2.43 25.97 1.28
N ARG A 156 2.11 26.77 0.24
CA ARG A 156 1.14 27.88 0.35
C ARG A 156 -0.28 27.37 0.20
N ALA A 157 -0.51 26.48 -0.76
CA ALA A 157 -1.80 25.83 -0.96
C ALA A 157 -2.07 24.69 0.04
N LEU A 158 -1.07 24.28 0.83
CA LEU A 158 -1.12 23.11 1.70
C LEU A 158 -1.46 21.81 0.92
N GLU A 159 -0.75 21.58 -0.17
CA GLU A 159 -1.01 20.47 -1.08
C GLU A 159 0.27 19.76 -1.52
N ILE A 160 0.15 18.47 -1.78
CA ILE A 160 1.20 17.64 -2.38
C ILE A 160 0.66 16.99 -3.64
N TYR A 161 1.41 17.13 -4.73
CA TYR A 161 1.10 16.51 -6.00
C TYR A 161 1.79 15.15 -6.14
N ILE A 162 1.01 14.11 -6.36
CA ILE A 162 1.52 12.76 -6.63
C ILE A 162 1.53 12.57 -8.14
N ARG A 163 2.72 12.46 -8.71
CA ARG A 163 2.93 12.27 -10.16
C ARG A 163 2.47 10.87 -10.60
N SER A 164 1.96 10.76 -11.83
CA SER A 164 1.48 9.50 -12.42
C SER A 164 2.56 8.42 -12.48
N GLU A 165 3.84 8.80 -12.72
CA GLU A 165 4.97 7.88 -12.87
C GLU A 165 5.28 7.12 -11.57
N VAL A 166 5.04 7.77 -10.41
CA VAL A 166 5.27 7.16 -9.08
C VAL A 166 4.02 6.53 -8.49
N ALA A 167 2.84 6.96 -8.96
CA ALA A 167 1.56 6.44 -8.50
C ALA A 167 1.38 4.98 -8.92
N LYS A 168 1.00 4.10 -7.98
CA LYS A 168 0.74 2.68 -8.30
C LYS A 168 -0.34 2.50 -9.37
N THR A 169 -1.32 3.39 -9.41
CA THR A 169 -2.45 3.38 -10.36
C THR A 169 -2.15 4.12 -11.66
N ARG A 170 -0.95 4.71 -11.82
CA ARG A 170 -0.56 5.58 -12.94
C ARG A 170 -1.51 6.77 -13.15
N ILE A 171 -2.23 7.17 -12.11
CA ILE A 171 -3.11 8.34 -12.10
C ILE A 171 -2.55 9.32 -11.08
N SER A 172 -2.28 10.55 -11.53
CA SER A 172 -1.86 11.64 -10.66
C SER A 172 -2.99 12.07 -9.74
N ARG A 173 -2.64 12.62 -8.58
CA ARG A 173 -3.59 13.19 -7.64
C ARG A 173 -2.94 14.21 -6.73
N THR A 174 -3.73 15.14 -6.24
CA THR A 174 -3.34 16.10 -5.21
C THR A 174 -3.84 15.62 -3.85
N LEU A 175 -2.99 15.73 -2.83
CA LEU A 175 -3.30 15.41 -1.44
C LEU A 175 -3.24 16.69 -0.62
N PRO A 176 -4.29 17.08 0.10
CA PRO A 176 -4.23 18.15 1.08
C PRO A 176 -3.36 17.72 2.26
N ILE A 177 -2.64 18.66 2.85
CA ILE A 177 -1.84 18.46 4.08
C ILE A 177 -2.24 19.48 5.13
N SER A 178 -2.12 19.10 6.39
CA SER A 178 -2.36 20.00 7.52
C SER A 178 -1.20 20.97 7.74
N PRO A 179 -1.43 22.14 8.38
CA PRO A 179 -0.37 23.09 8.71
C PRO A 179 0.80 22.49 9.50
N PRO A 180 0.61 21.60 10.49
CA PRO A 180 1.72 20.92 11.18
C PRO A 180 2.60 20.11 10.23
N THR A 181 2.01 19.36 9.30
CA THR A 181 2.74 18.59 8.29
C THR A 181 3.51 19.52 7.35
N ALA A 182 2.89 20.59 6.87
CA ALA A 182 3.54 21.58 6.01
C ALA A 182 4.72 22.27 6.69
N ASN A 183 4.59 22.62 7.97
CA ASN A 183 5.67 23.24 8.75
C ASN A 183 6.85 22.27 8.92
N SER A 184 6.60 21.01 9.25
CA SER A 184 7.65 19.99 9.38
C SER A 184 8.36 19.73 8.04
N ILE A 185 7.62 19.72 6.92
CA ILE A 185 8.21 19.60 5.59
C ILE A 185 9.07 20.82 5.27
N ARG A 186 8.62 22.03 5.59
CA ARG A 186 9.39 23.28 5.39
C ARG A 186 10.71 23.21 6.15
N GLU A 187 10.67 22.85 7.43
CA GLU A 187 11.85 22.67 8.26
C GLU A 187 12.81 21.63 7.67
N LEU A 188 12.30 20.48 7.26
CA LEU A 188 13.12 19.44 6.62
C LEU A 188 13.77 19.93 5.32
N ILE A 189 13.06 20.70 4.49
CA ILE A 189 13.62 21.27 3.26
C ILE A 189 14.72 22.28 3.57
N GLN A 190 14.57 23.09 4.61
CA GLN A 190 15.57 24.09 5.04
C GLN A 190 16.86 23.46 5.59
N THR A 191 16.79 22.25 6.14
CA THR A 191 17.95 21.52 6.65
C THR A 191 18.73 20.73 5.58
N ARG A 192 18.33 20.81 4.31
CA ARG A 192 18.99 20.09 3.21
C ARG A 192 20.40 20.63 2.97
N HIS A 193 21.32 19.71 2.70
CA HIS A 193 22.69 20.11 2.37
C HIS A 193 22.74 20.83 1.01
N PRO A 194 23.40 22.00 0.90
CA PRO A 194 23.43 22.79 -0.33
C PRO A 194 24.01 22.05 -1.55
N ALA A 195 24.93 21.11 -1.35
CA ALA A 195 25.52 20.30 -2.43
C ALA A 195 24.61 19.21 -2.99
N TRP A 196 23.43 18.97 -2.38
CA TRP A 196 22.54 17.94 -2.93
C TRP A 196 21.88 18.43 -4.24
N LYS A 197 21.70 17.47 -5.17
CA LYS A 197 21.03 17.77 -6.44
C LYS A 197 19.61 18.30 -6.19
N LYS A 198 19.12 19.20 -7.02
CA LYS A 198 17.73 19.69 -6.97
C LYS A 198 16.70 18.54 -7.09
N THR A 199 17.06 17.48 -7.81
CA THR A 199 16.26 16.27 -7.98
C THR A 199 16.30 15.30 -6.79
N ALA A 200 17.10 15.59 -5.73
CA ALA A 200 17.12 14.76 -4.54
C ALA A 200 15.73 14.79 -3.87
N PRO A 201 15.16 13.62 -3.52
CA PRO A 201 13.84 13.54 -2.88
C PRO A 201 13.78 14.32 -1.57
N VAL A 202 12.58 14.72 -1.15
CA VAL A 202 12.38 15.37 0.16
C VAL A 202 12.79 14.44 1.29
N PHE A 203 12.44 13.15 1.18
CA PHE A 203 12.77 12.10 2.15
C PHE A 203 13.97 11.28 1.67
N CYS A 204 15.14 11.90 1.63
CA CYS A 204 16.37 11.27 1.17
C CYS A 204 17.25 10.76 2.32
N SER A 205 18.33 10.05 1.97
CA SER A 205 19.41 9.71 2.91
C SER A 205 20.22 10.95 3.29
N ILE A 206 21.15 10.81 4.21
CA ILE A 206 22.06 11.92 4.61
C ILE A 206 23.04 12.32 3.47
N GLU A 207 23.17 11.51 2.45
CA GLU A 207 23.95 11.78 1.22
C GLU A 207 23.07 12.39 0.10
N GLY A 208 21.78 12.64 0.33
CA GLY A 208 20.84 13.14 -0.69
C GLY A 208 20.34 12.08 -1.66
N SER A 209 20.59 10.80 -1.42
CA SER A 209 20.11 9.68 -2.23
C SER A 209 18.68 9.28 -1.85
N MET A 210 17.94 8.70 -2.81
CA MET A 210 16.58 8.22 -2.56
C MET A 210 16.57 7.11 -1.47
N LEU A 211 15.74 7.30 -0.44
CA LEU A 211 15.55 6.31 0.59
C LEU A 211 14.66 5.17 0.04
N GLY A 212 15.11 3.91 0.21
CA GLY A 212 14.32 2.74 -0.17
C GLY A 212 13.15 2.45 0.80
N THR A 213 12.11 1.81 0.32
CA THR A 213 10.98 1.38 1.17
C THR A 213 11.41 0.39 2.26
N ASN A 214 12.42 -0.45 1.99
CA ASN A 214 12.99 -1.36 2.99
C ASN A 214 13.70 -0.56 4.09
N SER A 215 14.58 0.37 3.69
CA SER A 215 15.29 1.24 4.65
C SER A 215 14.33 2.04 5.53
N TRP A 216 13.21 2.51 4.97
CA TRP A 216 12.14 3.12 5.79
C TRP A 216 11.49 2.10 6.73
N GLY A 217 11.24 0.88 6.25
CA GLY A 217 10.74 -0.23 7.07
C GLY A 217 11.64 -0.54 8.25
N ASP A 218 12.95 -0.63 8.01
CA ASP A 218 13.98 -0.90 9.05
C ASP A 218 14.03 0.23 10.10
N ARG A 219 13.94 1.49 9.65
CA ARG A 219 13.85 2.65 10.56
C ARG A 219 12.61 2.58 11.44
N LEU A 220 11.46 2.30 10.84
CA LEU A 220 10.19 2.18 11.57
C LEU A 220 10.20 0.98 12.53
N GLU A 221 10.87 -0.10 12.17
CA GLU A 221 11.06 -1.26 13.07
C GLU A 221 11.86 -0.89 14.32
N VAL A 222 12.90 -0.07 14.20
CA VAL A 222 13.66 0.43 15.36
C VAL A 222 12.75 1.19 16.33
N TYR A 223 11.87 2.06 15.82
CA TYR A 223 10.91 2.80 16.65
C TYR A 223 9.86 1.87 17.27
N SER A 224 9.33 0.93 16.48
CA SER A 224 8.30 -0.03 16.89
C SER A 224 8.77 -0.97 18.01
N ARG A 225 10.01 -1.46 17.93
CA ARG A 225 10.61 -2.29 18.97
C ARG A 225 10.64 -1.58 20.33
N ARG A 226 10.99 -0.28 20.35
CA ARG A 226 10.99 0.53 21.59
C ARG A 226 9.60 0.74 22.16
N LEU A 227 8.56 0.62 21.33
CA LEU A 227 7.16 0.69 21.75
C LEU A 227 6.55 -0.67 22.05
N ASN A 228 7.32 -1.74 21.87
CA ASN A 228 6.88 -3.13 22.01
C ASN A 228 5.64 -3.48 21.13
N VAL A 229 5.58 -2.88 19.94
CA VAL A 229 4.56 -3.13 18.90
C VAL A 229 5.22 -3.36 17.55
N TRP A 230 4.53 -4.04 16.63
CA TRP A 230 5.04 -4.28 15.29
C TRP A 230 4.30 -3.40 14.28
N ILE A 231 4.95 -2.31 13.83
CA ILE A 231 4.37 -1.34 12.89
C ILE A 231 5.19 -1.34 11.59
N ARG A 232 4.53 -1.50 10.47
CA ARG A 232 5.11 -1.40 9.12
C ARG A 232 4.67 -0.10 8.45
N PRO A 233 5.37 0.37 7.40
CA PRO A 233 4.97 1.59 6.68
C PRO A 233 3.51 1.60 6.20
N TYR A 234 2.99 0.46 5.73
CA TYR A 234 1.59 0.34 5.31
C TYR A 234 0.59 0.36 6.47
N ASP A 235 1.00 -0.04 7.67
CA ASP A 235 0.12 -0.02 8.86
C ASP A 235 -0.22 1.42 9.27
N LEU A 236 0.69 2.39 9.03
CA LEU A 236 0.42 3.82 9.23
C LEU A 236 -0.66 4.34 8.27
N ARG A 237 -0.63 3.90 7.03
CA ARG A 237 -1.68 4.23 6.05
C ARG A 237 -3.02 3.59 6.44
N HIS A 238 -3.02 2.39 7.00
CA HIS A 238 -4.23 1.77 7.56
C HIS A 238 -4.74 2.56 8.77
N ALA A 239 -3.84 3.01 9.65
CA ALA A 239 -4.19 3.86 10.79
C ALA A 239 -4.83 5.17 10.32
N PHE A 240 -4.25 5.88 9.33
CA PHE A 240 -4.87 7.05 8.72
C PHE A 240 -6.29 6.74 8.23
N ALA A 241 -6.47 5.66 7.47
CA ALA A 241 -7.77 5.33 6.89
C ALA A 241 -8.86 5.10 7.95
N LEU A 242 -8.52 4.38 9.04
CA LEU A 242 -9.43 4.14 10.16
C LEU A 242 -9.73 5.42 10.93
N GLN A 243 -8.71 6.22 11.26
CA GLN A 243 -8.90 7.47 11.99
C GLN A 243 -9.69 8.50 11.15
N PHE A 244 -9.43 8.58 9.85
CA PHE A 244 -10.17 9.46 8.95
C PHE A 244 -11.68 9.16 8.97
N LEU A 245 -12.07 7.88 8.91
CA LEU A 245 -13.48 7.49 9.01
C LEU A 245 -14.05 7.73 10.42
N ARG A 246 -13.31 7.38 11.48
CA ARG A 246 -13.73 7.61 12.87
C ARG A 246 -13.95 9.10 13.19
N ASN A 247 -13.15 9.95 12.59
CA ASN A 247 -13.29 11.41 12.71
C ASN A 247 -14.38 12.00 11.79
N GLY A 248 -15.27 11.16 11.23
CA GLY A 248 -16.38 11.59 10.39
C GLY A 248 -16.06 11.83 8.93
N GLY A 249 -14.86 11.44 8.49
CA GLY A 249 -14.46 11.54 7.07
C GLY A 249 -15.31 10.63 6.18
N HIS A 250 -15.72 11.15 5.03
CA HIS A 250 -16.58 10.43 4.10
C HIS A 250 -15.81 9.34 3.32
N ALA A 251 -16.39 8.13 3.17
CA ALA A 251 -15.72 6.98 2.55
C ALA A 251 -15.27 7.23 1.09
N LEU A 252 -16.02 8.00 0.30
CA LEU A 252 -15.61 8.37 -1.06
C LEU A 252 -14.44 9.38 -1.07
N ALA A 253 -14.39 10.29 -0.09
CA ALA A 253 -13.24 11.18 0.09
C ALA A 253 -11.99 10.36 0.46
N LEU A 254 -12.12 9.40 1.38
CA LEU A 254 -11.04 8.47 1.73
C LEU A 254 -10.56 7.68 0.51
N GLN A 255 -11.48 7.16 -0.31
CA GLN A 255 -11.13 6.44 -1.55
C GLN A 255 -10.26 7.31 -2.47
N ARG A 256 -10.65 8.55 -2.71
CA ARG A 256 -9.90 9.51 -3.56
C ARG A 256 -8.54 9.83 -2.97
N THR A 257 -8.48 10.17 -1.67
CA THR A 257 -7.23 10.46 -0.96
C THR A 257 -6.25 9.30 -1.06
N LEU A 258 -6.72 8.09 -0.79
CA LEU A 258 -5.90 6.89 -0.88
C LEU A 258 -5.57 6.50 -2.34
N GLY A 259 -6.28 7.01 -3.34
CA GLY A 259 -6.12 6.61 -4.74
C GLY A 259 -6.45 5.12 -4.94
N HIS A 260 -7.59 4.67 -4.42
CA HIS A 260 -8.15 3.36 -4.69
C HIS A 260 -8.97 3.41 -5.98
N THR A 261 -8.73 2.47 -6.90
CA THR A 261 -9.44 2.39 -8.17
C THR A 261 -10.91 1.99 -8.00
N ASP A 262 -11.20 1.26 -6.93
CA ASP A 262 -12.56 0.83 -6.57
C ASP A 262 -12.80 0.93 -5.05
N LEU A 263 -14.06 0.78 -4.63
CA LEU A 263 -14.46 0.85 -3.23
C LEU A 263 -14.12 -0.40 -2.42
N THR A 264 -13.74 -1.51 -3.05
CA THR A 264 -13.53 -2.80 -2.37
C THR A 264 -12.48 -2.68 -1.26
N MET A 265 -11.40 -1.94 -1.52
CA MET A 265 -10.37 -1.68 -0.51
C MET A 265 -10.86 -0.77 0.61
N THR A 266 -11.67 0.25 0.28
CA THR A 266 -12.22 1.19 1.25
C THR A 266 -13.32 0.54 2.11
N LYS A 267 -14.14 -0.35 1.54
CA LYS A 267 -15.16 -1.13 2.29
C LYS A 267 -14.59 -1.89 3.48
N ARG A 268 -13.32 -2.33 3.40
CA ARG A 268 -12.65 -3.02 4.53
C ARG A 268 -12.52 -2.13 5.76
N TYR A 269 -12.27 -0.83 5.57
CA TYR A 269 -12.19 0.12 6.68
C TYR A 269 -13.58 0.44 7.22
N VAL A 270 -14.56 0.61 6.33
CA VAL A 270 -15.95 0.87 6.73
C VAL A 270 -16.52 -0.29 7.56
N ALA A 271 -16.26 -1.54 7.16
CA ALA A 271 -16.72 -2.72 7.91
C ALA A 271 -16.13 -2.83 9.34
N LEU A 272 -15.00 -2.16 9.61
CA LEU A 272 -14.38 -2.12 10.95
C LEU A 272 -14.93 -1.00 11.84
N THR A 273 -15.82 -0.16 11.29
CA THR A 273 -16.43 0.98 11.96
C THR A 273 -17.93 0.78 12.20
N GLU A 274 -18.40 -0.48 12.37
CA GLU A 274 -19.83 -0.77 12.64
C GLU A 274 -20.40 -0.03 13.87
N TYR A 275 -19.54 0.38 14.80
CA TYR A 275 -19.92 1.27 15.91
C TYR A 275 -20.43 2.63 15.42
N ASP A 276 -20.08 3.03 14.21
CA ASP A 276 -20.37 4.36 13.66
C ASP A 276 -21.78 4.49 13.06
N LEU A 277 -22.53 3.42 12.82
CA LEU A 277 -23.87 3.52 12.20
C LEU A 277 -24.83 4.38 13.04
N ARG A 278 -24.80 4.21 14.35
CA ARG A 278 -25.62 5.02 15.27
C ARG A 278 -25.17 6.47 15.32
N GLN A 279 -23.85 6.70 15.37
CA GLN A 279 -23.29 8.05 15.32
C GLN A 279 -23.58 8.72 13.99
N GLN A 280 -23.38 8.02 12.88
CA GLN A 280 -23.70 8.52 11.55
C GLN A 280 -25.20 8.84 11.41
N HIS A 281 -26.07 7.98 11.90
CA HIS A 281 -27.52 8.25 11.92
C HIS A 281 -27.85 9.47 12.77
N THR A 282 -27.22 9.61 13.95
CA THR A 282 -27.44 10.76 14.83
C THR A 282 -27.05 12.08 14.16
N VAL A 283 -25.95 12.09 13.42
CA VAL A 283 -25.46 13.31 12.73
C VAL A 283 -26.22 13.57 11.42
N ALA A 284 -26.48 12.52 10.63
CA ALA A 284 -26.99 12.63 9.26
C ALA A 284 -28.50 12.45 9.14
N SER A 285 -29.23 12.26 10.26
CA SER A 285 -30.67 12.09 10.20
C SER A 285 -31.35 13.36 9.63
N PRO A 286 -32.16 13.23 8.57
CA PRO A 286 -32.93 14.37 8.05
C PRO A 286 -33.80 15.06 9.10
N LEU A 287 -34.20 14.34 10.14
CA LEU A 287 -35.01 14.89 11.23
C LEU A 287 -34.29 15.97 12.04
N ASN A 288 -32.94 15.99 12.00
CA ASN A 288 -32.17 17.04 12.67
C ASN A 288 -32.42 18.44 12.07
N THR A 289 -32.80 18.49 10.78
CA THR A 289 -33.11 19.74 10.07
C THR A 289 -34.60 19.96 9.85
N LEU A 290 -35.37 18.87 9.80
CA LEU A 290 -36.79 18.94 9.51
C LEU A 290 -37.67 19.22 10.76
N LEU A 291 -37.19 18.86 11.94
CA LEU A 291 -37.93 19.06 13.17
C LEU A 291 -37.39 20.29 13.93
N PRO A 292 -38.27 21.26 14.31
CA PRO A 292 -37.87 22.39 15.15
C PRO A 292 -37.40 21.87 16.52
N GLN A 293 -36.37 22.51 17.07
CA GLN A 293 -35.89 22.18 18.40
C GLN A 293 -36.97 22.32 19.43
N LYS A 294 -37.19 21.26 20.22
CA LYS A 294 -38.19 20.94 21.21
C LYS A 294 -38.97 22.13 21.79
N HIS A 295 -40.27 22.15 21.51
CA HIS A 295 -41.21 22.76 22.43
C HIS A 295 -41.53 21.81 23.61
N ARG A 296 -41.40 22.27 24.86
CA ARG A 296 -41.82 21.54 26.06
C ARG A 296 -43.30 21.24 25.95
N MET A 297 -43.69 19.96 25.97
CA MET A 297 -45.11 19.59 26.14
C MET A 297 -45.64 20.16 27.43
N ARG A 298 -46.77 20.88 27.35
CA ARG A 298 -47.53 21.28 28.54
C ARG A 298 -48.10 20.01 29.17
N LYS A 299 -47.88 19.83 30.49
CA LYS A 299 -48.54 18.75 31.23
C LYS A 299 -50.05 18.95 31.14
N ILE A 300 -50.79 17.88 30.85
CA ILE A 300 -52.22 17.88 30.95
C ILE A 300 -52.54 18.13 32.43
N LYS A 301 -53.16 19.27 32.74
CA LYS A 301 -53.67 19.50 34.09
C LYS A 301 -54.93 18.65 34.23
N LYS A 302 -54.97 17.81 35.31
CA LYS A 302 -56.18 17.10 35.71
C LYS A 302 -57.23 18.10 36.18
#